data_7fb135cab9ae997add16c6aafa7fe790
#
_entry.id   7fb135cab9ae997add16c6aafa7fe790
#
_cell.length_a   1.000
_cell.length_b   1.000
_cell.length_c   1.000
_cell.angle_alpha   90.00
_cell.angle_beta   90.00
_cell.angle_gamma   90.00
#
_symmetry.space_group_name_H-M   'P 1'
#
loop_
_entity.id
_entity.type
_entity.pdbx_description
1 polymer ?
#
loop_
_entity_poly.entity_id
_entity_poly.type
_entity_poly.pdbx_seq_one_letter_code
_entity_poly.pdbx_strand_id
1 'polypeptide(L)'
;YKDWYATGGSWTEAFETTSQWQQVKITVNDFVSTTFQIAFEFGYLPDVTYYVDNIVVTDKDADPTVVNLISNGDFESKAITPWGAWSSGKAAISEEGEGYGSSYSMKLTSSVDGGAGNAYKAQAGYGFDTPLEVGKTYEFSAMIKASVSTTFQIQIQNSTSYAGECYVDGNVSTTWTEFKKEFTVSKEDMNRFCINFGVSAGDYYIDNIVLSEKVVETRAVTRASGPTIIEKTDEEDR
;
A
#
# COMPACT_ATOMS: atom_id res chain seq x y z
N TYR A 1 -6.35 -13.04 40.02
CA TYR A 1 -6.10 -12.26 38.80
C TYR A 1 -5.34 -13.06 37.73
N LYS A 2 -5.44 -14.39 37.76
CA LYS A 2 -4.76 -15.30 36.81
C LYS A 2 -5.56 -15.63 35.56
N ASP A 3 -6.76 -15.12 35.40
CA ASP A 3 -7.68 -15.54 34.33
C ASP A 3 -7.69 -14.59 33.13
N TRP A 4 -6.77 -13.66 33.06
CA TRP A 4 -6.66 -12.70 31.97
C TRP A 4 -5.64 -13.05 30.89
N TYR A 5 -5.02 -14.23 31.02
CA TYR A 5 -3.99 -14.65 30.07
C TYR A 5 -4.59 -15.50 28.97
N ALA A 6 -4.97 -14.86 27.89
CA ALA A 6 -4.94 -15.56 26.63
C ALA A 6 -3.50 -16.04 26.38
N THR A 7 -3.33 -17.28 25.99
CA THR A 7 -2.06 -17.84 25.55
C THR A 7 -1.34 -16.86 24.61
N GLY A 8 -0.22 -16.30 25.02
CA GLY A 8 0.56 -15.33 24.26
C GLY A 8 0.65 -13.92 24.85
N GLY A 9 0.24 -13.71 26.09
CA GLY A 9 0.44 -12.43 26.76
C GLY A 9 1.91 -12.19 27.09
N SER A 10 2.41 -11.02 26.75
CA SER A 10 3.72 -10.54 27.15
C SER A 10 3.60 -9.56 28.30
N TRP A 11 4.43 -9.74 29.33
CA TRP A 11 4.55 -8.83 30.46
C TRP A 11 5.85 -8.07 30.32
N THR A 12 5.77 -6.77 30.45
CA THR A 12 7.00 -5.99 30.64
C THR A 12 7.27 -5.85 32.14
N GLU A 13 8.53 -5.83 32.51
CA GLU A 13 8.92 -5.42 33.84
C GLU A 13 8.42 -4.00 34.12
N ALA A 14 8.17 -3.72 35.40
CA ALA A 14 7.83 -2.38 35.86
C ALA A 14 8.95 -1.41 35.47
N PHE A 15 8.60 -0.25 34.96
CA PHE A 15 9.51 0.85 34.71
C PHE A 15 9.23 1.99 35.69
N GLU A 16 10.27 2.69 36.06
CA GLU A 16 10.13 3.83 36.97
C GLU A 16 9.55 5.04 36.23
N THR A 17 8.49 5.59 36.76
CA THR A 17 7.91 6.82 36.25
C THR A 17 8.52 8.03 36.97
N THR A 18 8.66 9.13 36.26
CA THR A 18 9.17 10.41 36.77
C THR A 18 8.13 11.52 36.59
N SER A 19 8.41 12.72 37.09
CA SER A 19 7.59 13.91 36.84
C SER A 19 7.71 14.44 35.40
N GLN A 20 8.53 13.81 34.54
CA GLN A 20 8.70 14.17 33.16
C GLN A 20 8.05 13.11 32.24
N TRP A 21 7.56 13.53 31.08
CA TRP A 21 7.07 12.61 30.07
C TRP A 21 8.19 11.67 29.62
N GLN A 22 7.89 10.40 29.62
CA GLN A 22 8.77 9.35 29.13
C GLN A 22 8.05 8.58 28.02
N GLN A 23 8.75 8.25 26.95
CA GLN A 23 8.23 7.33 25.96
C GLN A 23 8.64 5.90 26.33
N VAL A 24 7.65 5.03 26.44
CA VAL A 24 7.86 3.58 26.60
C VAL A 24 7.53 2.90 25.29
N LYS A 25 8.46 2.12 24.76
CA LYS A 25 8.28 1.32 23.54
C LYS A 25 8.48 -0.14 23.91
N ILE A 26 7.50 -0.95 23.60
CA ILE A 26 7.49 -2.39 23.83
C ILE A 26 7.36 -3.08 22.47
N THR A 27 8.20 -4.04 22.19
CA THR A 27 8.10 -4.89 21.01
C THR A 27 7.68 -6.28 21.47
N VAL A 28 6.56 -6.74 20.96
CA VAL A 28 6.08 -8.12 21.18
C VAL A 28 6.36 -8.91 19.93
N ASN A 29 7.12 -10.00 20.05
CA ASN A 29 7.41 -10.90 18.94
C ASN A 29 6.38 -12.07 18.96
N ASP A 30 6.20 -12.70 17.80
CA ASP A 30 5.38 -13.92 17.66
C ASP A 30 3.93 -13.80 18.14
N PHE A 31 3.33 -12.62 17.94
CA PHE A 31 1.94 -12.40 18.27
C PHE A 31 1.01 -13.18 17.32
N VAL A 32 0.31 -14.18 17.86
CA VAL A 32 -0.52 -15.12 17.06
C VAL A 32 -2.03 -14.91 17.22
N SER A 33 -2.45 -13.88 17.93
CA SER A 33 -3.88 -13.62 18.19
C SER A 33 -4.42 -12.55 17.26
N THR A 34 -5.69 -12.69 16.85
CA THR A 34 -6.42 -11.65 16.09
C THR A 34 -6.98 -10.54 16.97
N THR A 35 -6.90 -10.69 18.29
CA THR A 35 -7.36 -9.68 19.26
C THR A 35 -6.31 -9.52 20.35
N PHE A 36 -6.13 -8.28 20.80
CA PHE A 36 -5.22 -7.97 21.90
C PHE A 36 -5.83 -6.94 22.85
N GLN A 37 -5.29 -6.89 24.05
CA GLN A 37 -5.64 -5.90 25.05
C GLN A 37 -4.36 -5.32 25.63
N ILE A 38 -4.31 -4.01 25.74
CA ILE A 38 -3.27 -3.30 26.50
C ILE A 38 -3.78 -3.05 27.88
N ALA A 39 -3.04 -3.50 28.91
CA ALA A 39 -3.34 -3.27 30.29
C ALA A 39 -2.23 -2.44 30.95
N PHE A 40 -2.62 -1.44 31.72
CA PHE A 40 -1.71 -0.64 32.54
C PHE A 40 -1.97 -0.98 34.00
N GLU A 41 -0.94 -1.37 34.72
CA GLU A 41 -1.03 -1.67 36.15
C GLU A 41 -0.43 -0.50 36.99
N PHE A 42 -1.26 0.13 37.77
CA PHE A 42 -0.91 1.26 38.62
C PHE A 42 -1.16 0.87 40.09
N GLY A 43 -0.23 0.27 40.75
CA GLY A 43 -0.52 -0.25 42.08
C GLY A 43 0.64 -0.17 43.08
N TYR A 44 1.79 0.29 42.64
CA TYR A 44 2.98 0.27 43.48
C TYR A 44 3.06 1.40 44.49
N LEU A 45 2.46 2.55 44.23
CA LEU A 45 2.47 3.70 45.14
C LEU A 45 1.04 4.20 45.34
N PRO A 46 0.59 4.34 46.61
CA PRO A 46 -0.69 4.97 46.90
C PRO A 46 -0.63 6.47 46.60
N ASP A 47 -1.77 7.04 46.26
CA ASP A 47 -1.98 8.47 46.08
C ASP A 47 -1.14 9.14 44.97
N VAL A 48 -0.73 8.38 43.96
CA VAL A 48 -0.02 8.90 42.79
C VAL A 48 -0.96 8.95 41.59
N THR A 49 -0.97 10.09 40.90
CA THR A 49 -1.68 10.25 39.63
C THR A 49 -0.72 9.98 38.46
N TYR A 50 -1.14 9.09 37.56
CA TYR A 50 -0.40 8.76 36.35
C TYR A 50 -1.11 9.35 35.14
N TYR A 51 -0.32 9.82 34.20
CA TYR A 51 -0.81 10.33 32.94
C TYR A 51 -0.27 9.45 31.79
N VAL A 52 -1.14 9.00 30.91
CA VAL A 52 -0.79 8.21 29.72
C VAL A 52 -1.35 8.92 28.52
N ASP A 53 -0.55 9.08 27.48
CA ASP A 53 -0.94 9.77 26.25
C ASP A 53 -0.25 9.12 25.03
N ASN A 54 -0.76 9.40 23.85
CA ASN A 54 -0.20 8.98 22.56
C ASN A 54 0.08 7.46 22.47
N ILE A 55 -0.90 6.64 22.88
CA ILE A 55 -0.78 5.18 22.75
C ILE A 55 -0.88 4.81 21.27
N VAL A 56 0.19 4.24 20.73
CA VAL A 56 0.26 3.77 19.35
C VAL A 56 0.64 2.30 19.35
N VAL A 57 -0.10 1.50 18.63
CA VAL A 57 0.24 0.11 18.35
C VAL A 57 0.52 -0.01 16.87
N THR A 58 1.69 -0.52 16.54
CA THR A 58 2.09 -0.75 15.15
C THR A 58 2.49 -2.21 14.99
N ASP A 59 2.12 -2.81 13.89
CA ASP A 59 2.73 -4.06 13.48
C ASP A 59 4.18 -3.76 13.07
N LYS A 60 5.13 -4.42 13.73
CA LYS A 60 6.57 -4.23 13.46
C LYS A 60 6.95 -4.66 12.04
N ASP A 61 6.25 -5.66 11.53
CA ASP A 61 6.49 -6.25 10.22
C ASP A 61 5.53 -5.67 9.16
N ALA A 62 4.48 -4.94 9.59
CA ALA A 62 3.75 -4.08 8.68
C ALA A 62 4.70 -2.98 8.23
N ASP A 63 5.02 -2.98 6.98
CA ASP A 63 5.57 -1.81 6.29
C ASP A 63 4.75 -0.57 6.72
N PRO A 64 5.37 0.54 7.17
CA PRO A 64 4.68 1.70 7.72
C PRO A 64 3.51 2.03 6.82
N THR A 65 2.31 1.96 7.34
CA THR A 65 1.01 1.87 6.65
C THR A 65 1.07 2.44 5.24
N VAL A 66 1.42 1.58 4.30
CA VAL A 66 1.38 1.90 2.89
C VAL A 66 -0.09 2.13 2.56
N VAL A 67 -0.52 3.38 2.66
CA VAL A 67 -1.87 3.74 2.26
C VAL A 67 -1.93 3.56 0.75
N ASN A 68 -2.64 2.52 0.31
CA ASN A 68 -2.90 2.38 -1.11
C ASN A 68 -3.82 3.51 -1.56
N LEU A 69 -3.33 4.38 -2.43
CA LEU A 69 -4.09 5.50 -3.01
C LEU A 69 -5.09 5.02 -4.08
N ILE A 70 -5.02 3.75 -4.46
CA ILE A 70 -5.93 3.12 -5.41
C ILE A 70 -6.92 2.25 -4.65
N SER A 71 -8.20 2.58 -4.74
CA SER A 71 -9.26 1.73 -4.24
C SER A 71 -9.63 0.66 -5.25
N ASN A 72 -10.09 -0.49 -4.76
CA ASN A 72 -10.51 -1.63 -5.59
C ASN A 72 -9.44 -2.05 -6.61
N GLY A 73 -8.17 -2.10 -6.17
CA GLY A 73 -7.06 -2.57 -7.00
C GLY A 73 -6.91 -4.10 -7.03
N ASP A 74 -7.61 -4.78 -6.13
CA ASP A 74 -7.71 -6.25 -6.01
C ASP A 74 -8.94 -6.85 -6.70
N PHE A 75 -9.90 -6.01 -7.11
CA PHE A 75 -11.13 -6.37 -7.85
C PHE A 75 -12.04 -7.40 -7.18
N GLU A 76 -11.81 -7.76 -5.94
CA GLU A 76 -12.61 -8.76 -5.20
C GLU A 76 -14.01 -8.24 -4.82
N SER A 77 -14.27 -6.94 -5.01
CA SER A 77 -15.61 -6.34 -4.91
C SER A 77 -16.56 -6.76 -6.04
N LYS A 78 -16.06 -7.44 -7.08
CA LYS A 78 -16.79 -7.83 -8.31
C LYS A 78 -17.33 -6.64 -9.10
N ALA A 79 -16.75 -5.46 -8.93
CA ALA A 79 -17.09 -4.25 -9.66
C ALA A 79 -15.82 -3.59 -10.18
N ILE A 80 -15.91 -2.94 -11.35
CA ILE A 80 -14.77 -2.19 -11.90
C ILE A 80 -14.69 -0.76 -11.35
N THR A 81 -15.78 -0.22 -10.81
CA THR A 81 -15.79 1.14 -10.25
C THR A 81 -14.78 1.28 -9.12
N PRO A 82 -13.96 2.34 -9.10
CA PRO A 82 -14.03 3.57 -9.91
C PRO A 82 -13.17 3.56 -11.20
N TRP A 83 -12.71 2.41 -11.66
CA TRP A 83 -11.96 2.29 -12.90
C TRP A 83 -12.81 2.54 -14.14
N GLY A 84 -12.21 3.08 -15.18
CA GLY A 84 -12.84 3.31 -16.47
C GLY A 84 -11.95 2.90 -17.64
N ALA A 85 -12.55 2.75 -18.82
CA ALA A 85 -11.80 2.50 -20.05
C ALA A 85 -12.30 3.42 -21.17
N TRP A 86 -11.41 3.74 -22.10
CA TRP A 86 -11.70 4.64 -23.23
C TRP A 86 -10.85 4.32 -24.45
N SER A 87 -10.99 5.12 -25.52
CA SER A 87 -10.43 4.82 -26.83
C SER A 87 -11.02 3.51 -27.36
N SER A 88 -10.20 2.55 -27.79
CA SER A 88 -10.66 1.23 -28.22
C SER A 88 -10.55 0.17 -27.11
N GLY A 89 -10.37 0.61 -25.86
CA GLY A 89 -10.31 -0.26 -24.68
C GLY A 89 -11.69 -0.48 -24.04
N LYS A 90 -11.88 -1.65 -23.46
CA LYS A 90 -13.01 -2.00 -22.60
C LYS A 90 -12.48 -2.57 -21.29
N ALA A 91 -13.20 -2.35 -20.21
CA ALA A 91 -12.91 -2.91 -18.89
C ALA A 91 -14.14 -3.62 -18.32
N ALA A 92 -13.92 -4.77 -17.73
CA ALA A 92 -14.93 -5.57 -17.03
C ALA A 92 -14.27 -6.33 -15.88
N ILE A 93 -15.04 -6.94 -15.00
CA ILE A 93 -14.53 -7.95 -14.07
C ILE A 93 -14.30 -9.23 -14.87
N SER A 94 -13.23 -9.93 -14.56
CA SER A 94 -12.90 -11.23 -15.13
C SER A 94 -13.89 -12.32 -14.72
N GLU A 95 -13.78 -13.47 -15.33
CA GLU A 95 -14.42 -14.69 -14.80
C GLU A 95 -13.76 -15.09 -13.48
N GLU A 96 -14.48 -15.86 -12.67
CA GLU A 96 -13.97 -16.37 -11.40
C GLU A 96 -12.78 -17.32 -11.60
N GLY A 97 -11.73 -17.13 -10.81
CA GLY A 97 -10.48 -17.88 -10.94
C GLY A 97 -9.43 -17.23 -11.85
N GLU A 98 -9.73 -16.06 -12.42
CA GLU A 98 -8.81 -15.31 -13.28
C GLU A 98 -8.03 -14.21 -12.52
N GLY A 99 -8.09 -14.17 -11.17
CA GLY A 99 -7.30 -13.29 -10.31
C GLY A 99 -5.86 -13.79 -10.10
N TYR A 100 -4.98 -12.95 -9.63
CA TYR A 100 -3.62 -13.30 -9.20
C TYR A 100 -3.61 -13.64 -7.72
N GLY A 101 -3.61 -14.94 -7.40
CA GLY A 101 -3.72 -15.41 -6.01
C GLY A 101 -5.06 -15.07 -5.34
N SER A 102 -6.05 -14.65 -6.12
CA SER A 102 -7.35 -14.15 -5.74
C SER A 102 -8.43 -14.69 -6.67
N SER A 103 -9.70 -14.30 -6.50
CA SER A 103 -10.79 -14.82 -7.34
C SER A 103 -10.96 -14.03 -8.63
N TYR A 104 -10.77 -12.72 -8.59
CA TYR A 104 -11.10 -11.82 -9.70
C TYR A 104 -9.93 -10.89 -10.05
N SER A 105 -9.97 -10.35 -11.25
CA SER A 105 -9.08 -9.30 -11.74
C SER A 105 -9.86 -8.34 -12.63
N MET A 106 -9.29 -7.21 -13.01
CA MET A 106 -9.83 -6.39 -14.07
C MET A 106 -9.41 -6.97 -15.43
N LYS A 107 -10.40 -7.37 -16.22
CA LYS A 107 -10.21 -7.75 -17.60
C LYS A 107 -10.32 -6.53 -18.51
N LEU A 108 -9.26 -6.27 -19.27
CA LEU A 108 -9.20 -5.22 -20.28
C LEU A 108 -9.23 -5.89 -21.66
N THR A 109 -10.04 -5.39 -22.57
CA THR A 109 -10.10 -5.89 -23.94
C THR A 109 -9.72 -4.79 -24.92
N SER A 110 -8.68 -5.03 -25.73
CA SER A 110 -8.32 -4.19 -26.88
C SER A 110 -8.87 -4.78 -28.16
N SER A 111 -9.58 -3.95 -28.94
CA SER A 111 -10.06 -4.33 -30.28
C SER A 111 -9.13 -3.87 -31.39
N VAL A 112 -7.95 -3.33 -31.07
CA VAL A 112 -7.02 -2.77 -32.05
C VAL A 112 -5.64 -3.42 -32.00
N ASP A 113 -5.03 -3.58 -33.15
CA ASP A 113 -3.61 -3.87 -33.36
C ASP A 113 -2.91 -2.56 -33.73
N GLY A 114 -2.60 -1.75 -32.71
CA GLY A 114 -2.00 -0.42 -32.90
C GLY A 114 -0.54 -0.48 -33.33
N GLY A 115 0.17 -1.54 -32.98
CA GLY A 115 1.60 -1.68 -33.18
C GLY A 115 2.43 -0.85 -32.21
N ALA A 116 3.74 -0.99 -32.32
CA ALA A 116 4.70 -0.30 -31.45
C ALA A 116 4.49 1.24 -31.45
N GLY A 117 4.56 1.86 -30.27
CA GLY A 117 4.36 3.29 -30.09
C GLY A 117 2.89 3.75 -30.05
N ASN A 118 1.94 2.85 -30.22
CA ASN A 118 0.51 3.18 -30.23
C ASN A 118 -0.30 2.53 -29.09
N ALA A 119 0.35 2.24 -27.98
CA ALA A 119 -0.30 1.65 -26.81
C ALA A 119 -1.53 2.46 -26.33
N TYR A 120 -1.53 3.79 -26.50
CA TYR A 120 -2.61 4.69 -26.14
C TYR A 120 -3.93 4.48 -26.92
N LYS A 121 -3.92 3.69 -27.97
CA LYS A 121 -5.14 3.41 -28.76
C LYS A 121 -6.18 2.59 -28.01
N ALA A 122 -5.81 1.89 -26.96
CA ALA A 122 -6.72 1.30 -25.99
C ALA A 122 -6.23 1.65 -24.60
N GLN A 123 -7.10 2.22 -23.79
CA GLN A 123 -6.73 2.78 -22.48
C GLN A 123 -7.74 2.41 -21.42
N ALA A 124 -7.24 2.28 -20.20
CA ALA A 124 -8.02 2.23 -18.96
C ALA A 124 -7.33 3.07 -17.88
N GLY A 125 -8.01 3.38 -16.80
CA GLY A 125 -7.37 4.09 -15.70
C GLY A 125 -8.27 4.39 -14.53
N TYR A 126 -7.63 5.01 -13.54
CA TYR A 126 -8.18 5.40 -12.27
C TYR A 126 -7.86 6.87 -12.02
N GLY A 127 -8.86 7.67 -11.68
CA GLY A 127 -8.67 9.07 -11.30
C GLY A 127 -8.45 9.20 -9.80
N PHE A 128 -7.46 9.99 -9.40
CA PHE A 128 -7.24 10.33 -8.00
C PHE A 128 -8.14 11.52 -7.62
N ASP A 129 -8.75 11.47 -6.45
CA ASP A 129 -9.53 12.58 -5.90
C ASP A 129 -8.66 13.83 -5.63
N THR A 130 -7.40 13.59 -5.26
CA THR A 130 -6.39 14.62 -5.07
C THR A 130 -5.17 14.26 -5.91
N PRO A 131 -4.61 15.21 -6.70
CA PRO A 131 -3.39 14.97 -7.45
C PRO A 131 -2.22 14.55 -6.54
N LEU A 132 -1.30 13.77 -7.08
CA LEU A 132 -0.06 13.43 -6.38
C LEU A 132 0.77 14.69 -6.15
N GLU A 133 1.40 14.78 -4.99
CA GLU A 133 2.15 15.96 -4.57
C GLU A 133 3.53 16.03 -5.24
N VAL A 134 3.86 17.19 -5.80
CA VAL A 134 5.19 17.45 -6.38
C VAL A 134 6.28 17.35 -5.32
N GLY A 135 7.37 16.68 -5.65
CA GLY A 135 8.51 16.43 -4.77
C GLY A 135 8.39 15.20 -3.88
N LYS A 136 7.21 14.61 -3.76
CA LYS A 136 7.03 13.34 -3.05
C LYS A 136 7.39 12.15 -3.93
N THR A 137 7.87 11.10 -3.29
CA THR A 137 8.21 9.83 -3.94
C THR A 137 7.09 8.82 -3.70
N TYR A 138 6.72 8.13 -4.75
CA TYR A 138 5.69 7.10 -4.75
C TYR A 138 6.25 5.80 -5.33
N GLU A 139 5.64 4.70 -4.94
CA GLU A 139 5.86 3.41 -5.57
C GLU A 139 4.53 2.85 -6.05
N PHE A 140 4.49 2.35 -7.28
CA PHE A 140 3.40 1.53 -7.72
C PHE A 140 3.82 0.10 -8.03
N SER A 141 2.88 -0.83 -7.89
CA SER A 141 3.00 -2.20 -8.38
C SER A 141 1.66 -2.69 -8.92
N ALA A 142 1.72 -3.62 -9.87
CA ALA A 142 0.57 -4.31 -10.42
C ALA A 142 0.98 -5.66 -11.00
N MET A 143 0.10 -6.64 -10.94
CA MET A 143 0.26 -7.92 -11.63
C MET A 143 -0.50 -7.90 -12.95
N ILE A 144 0.14 -8.31 -14.06
CA ILE A 144 -0.44 -8.23 -15.39
C ILE A 144 -0.16 -9.51 -16.17
N LYS A 145 -1.18 -10.03 -16.85
CA LYS A 145 -1.06 -11.05 -17.92
C LYS A 145 -1.88 -10.65 -19.14
N ALA A 146 -1.64 -11.27 -20.27
CA ALA A 146 -2.42 -11.04 -21.48
C ALA A 146 -2.66 -12.36 -22.24
N SER A 147 -3.68 -12.40 -23.08
CA SER A 147 -3.96 -13.55 -23.95
C SER A 147 -2.95 -13.71 -25.08
N VAL A 148 -2.13 -12.70 -25.33
CA VAL A 148 -1.11 -12.63 -26.37
C VAL A 148 0.20 -12.08 -25.82
N SER A 149 1.33 -12.47 -26.41
CA SER A 149 2.62 -11.84 -26.09
C SER A 149 2.71 -10.47 -26.75
N THR A 150 2.80 -9.42 -25.96
CA THR A 150 2.80 -8.04 -26.45
C THR A 150 3.45 -7.10 -25.43
N THR A 151 3.44 -5.80 -25.70
CA THR A 151 3.87 -4.77 -24.76
C THR A 151 2.67 -4.10 -24.10
N PHE A 152 2.91 -3.63 -22.88
CA PHE A 152 1.96 -2.96 -22.02
C PHE A 152 2.65 -1.75 -21.39
N GLN A 153 1.93 -0.66 -21.20
CA GLN A 153 2.48 0.54 -20.59
C GLN A 153 1.59 1.06 -19.47
N ILE A 154 2.22 1.44 -18.37
CA ILE A 154 1.58 2.19 -17.28
C ILE A 154 2.22 3.57 -17.19
N GLN A 155 1.43 4.58 -16.92
CA GLN A 155 1.89 5.95 -16.64
C GLN A 155 1.02 6.63 -15.60
N ILE A 156 1.61 7.58 -14.87
CA ILE A 156 0.86 8.59 -14.14
C ILE A 156 0.66 9.78 -15.08
N GLN A 157 -0.53 10.34 -15.11
CA GLN A 157 -0.91 11.31 -16.14
C GLN A 157 -1.74 12.45 -15.55
N ASN A 158 -1.57 13.64 -16.08
CA ASN A 158 -2.53 14.73 -15.96
C ASN A 158 -3.72 14.44 -16.90
N SER A 159 -4.92 14.34 -16.35
CA SER A 159 -6.12 13.95 -17.10
C SER A 159 -6.61 15.00 -18.09
N THR A 160 -6.13 16.24 -18.00
CA THR A 160 -6.53 17.37 -18.84
C THR A 160 -5.52 17.63 -19.96
N SER A 161 -4.25 17.75 -19.62
CA SER A 161 -3.18 18.04 -20.59
C SER A 161 -2.62 16.78 -21.26
N TYR A 162 -2.91 15.60 -20.71
CA TYR A 162 -2.35 14.30 -21.10
C TYR A 162 -0.83 14.20 -20.92
N ALA A 163 -0.21 15.15 -20.24
CA ALA A 163 1.18 15.06 -19.86
C ALA A 163 1.37 13.87 -18.93
N GLY A 164 2.33 13.01 -19.24
CA GLY A 164 2.62 11.82 -18.45
C GLY A 164 3.92 11.94 -17.67
N GLU A 165 3.98 11.13 -16.61
CA GLU A 165 5.14 10.91 -15.77
C GLU A 165 5.19 9.43 -15.37
N CYS A 166 6.35 8.94 -14.93
CA CYS A 166 6.48 7.57 -14.49
C CYS A 166 6.00 6.53 -15.54
N TYR A 167 6.60 6.59 -16.72
CA TYR A 167 6.32 5.58 -17.75
C TYR A 167 6.98 4.25 -17.36
N VAL A 168 6.22 3.17 -17.44
CA VAL A 168 6.71 1.79 -17.31
C VAL A 168 6.20 0.99 -18.48
N ASP A 169 7.11 0.66 -19.37
CA ASP A 169 6.86 -0.25 -20.49
C ASP A 169 7.35 -1.63 -20.11
N GLY A 170 6.63 -2.65 -20.53
CA GLY A 170 7.03 -4.03 -20.29
C GLY A 170 6.36 -5.00 -21.23
N ASN A 171 6.94 -6.19 -21.31
CA ASN A 171 6.37 -7.30 -22.05
C ASN A 171 5.40 -8.08 -21.15
N VAL A 172 4.26 -8.43 -21.69
CA VAL A 172 3.26 -9.28 -21.06
C VAL A 172 2.99 -10.50 -21.94
N SER A 173 2.58 -11.57 -21.31
CA SER A 173 2.24 -12.84 -21.95
C SER A 173 1.09 -13.51 -21.20
N THR A 174 0.88 -14.79 -21.43
CA THR A 174 -0.15 -15.59 -20.74
C THR A 174 0.18 -15.88 -19.28
N THR A 175 1.37 -15.49 -18.80
CA THR A 175 1.78 -15.62 -17.40
C THR A 175 1.75 -14.28 -16.69
N TRP A 176 1.34 -14.28 -15.43
CA TRP A 176 1.37 -13.09 -14.61
C TRP A 176 2.80 -12.55 -14.45
N THR A 177 2.96 -11.26 -14.66
CA THR A 177 4.22 -10.53 -14.54
C THR A 177 4.01 -9.31 -13.66
N GLU A 178 4.90 -9.08 -12.70
CA GLU A 178 4.88 -7.89 -11.88
C GLU A 178 5.43 -6.68 -12.64
N PHE A 179 4.69 -5.58 -12.56
CA PHE A 179 5.14 -4.25 -12.96
C PHE A 179 5.28 -3.42 -11.70
N LYS A 180 6.47 -2.93 -11.44
CA LYS A 180 6.78 -2.16 -10.25
C LYS A 180 7.72 -1.01 -10.57
N LYS A 181 7.45 0.18 -10.02
CA LYS A 181 8.34 1.34 -10.15
C LYS A 181 8.19 2.33 -9.03
N GLU A 182 9.34 2.80 -8.56
CA GLU A 182 9.45 4.00 -7.74
C GLU A 182 9.66 5.24 -8.60
N PHE A 183 9.03 6.35 -8.26
CA PHE A 183 9.18 7.62 -8.96
C PHE A 183 8.93 8.81 -8.03
N THR A 184 9.59 9.93 -8.31
CA THR A 184 9.33 11.20 -7.63
C THR A 184 8.51 12.09 -8.56
N VAL A 185 7.41 12.62 -8.07
CA VAL A 185 6.54 13.52 -8.85
C VAL A 185 7.25 14.84 -9.14
N SER A 186 7.36 15.20 -10.39
CA SER A 186 8.00 16.45 -10.85
C SER A 186 7.05 17.43 -11.51
N LYS A 187 5.85 17.00 -11.85
CA LYS A 187 4.84 17.79 -12.55
C LYS A 187 3.58 17.96 -11.71
N GLU A 188 2.95 19.11 -11.84
CA GLU A 188 1.68 19.40 -11.18
C GLU A 188 0.52 18.62 -11.80
N ASP A 189 -0.56 18.47 -11.03
CA ASP A 189 -1.83 17.86 -11.46
C ASP A 189 -1.73 16.43 -11.99
N MET A 190 -0.79 15.64 -11.47
CA MET A 190 -0.70 14.21 -11.74
C MET A 190 -1.84 13.49 -11.02
N ASN A 191 -3.01 13.37 -11.67
CA ASN A 191 -4.27 12.98 -11.07
C ASN A 191 -4.90 11.71 -11.67
N ARG A 192 -4.16 10.97 -12.51
CA ARG A 192 -4.66 9.74 -13.12
C ARG A 192 -3.59 8.66 -13.24
N PHE A 193 -3.92 7.45 -12.77
CA PHE A 193 -3.21 6.23 -13.14
C PHE A 193 -3.77 5.76 -14.49
N CYS A 194 -2.91 5.68 -15.49
CA CYS A 194 -3.32 5.36 -16.86
C CYS A 194 -2.62 4.10 -17.35
N ILE A 195 -3.39 3.22 -17.95
CA ILE A 195 -2.99 1.94 -18.53
C ILE A 195 -3.18 2.03 -20.03
N ASN A 196 -2.12 1.75 -20.79
CA ASN A 196 -2.11 1.77 -22.24
C ASN A 196 -1.87 0.35 -22.76
N PHE A 197 -2.83 -0.23 -23.47
CA PHE A 197 -2.80 -1.63 -23.91
C PHE A 197 -3.24 -1.83 -25.37
N GLY A 198 -3.11 -0.80 -26.19
CA GLY A 198 -3.55 -0.80 -27.62
C GLY A 198 -2.49 -1.26 -28.61
N VAL A 199 -1.37 -1.87 -28.19
CA VAL A 199 -0.34 -2.38 -29.10
C VAL A 199 -0.86 -3.57 -29.88
N SER A 200 -1.53 -4.51 -29.23
CA SER A 200 -2.13 -5.69 -29.86
C SER A 200 -3.59 -5.86 -29.43
N ALA A 201 -4.41 -6.35 -30.33
CA ALA A 201 -5.75 -6.81 -29.99
C ALA A 201 -5.66 -8.02 -29.06
N GLY A 202 -6.57 -8.12 -28.10
CA GLY A 202 -6.63 -9.24 -27.16
C GLY A 202 -7.15 -8.82 -25.80
N ASP A 203 -7.17 -9.80 -24.90
CA ASP A 203 -7.56 -9.63 -23.52
C ASP A 203 -6.32 -9.50 -22.62
N TYR A 204 -6.38 -8.57 -21.71
CA TYR A 204 -5.37 -8.31 -20.70
C TYR A 204 -6.04 -8.40 -19.32
N TYR A 205 -5.30 -8.88 -18.35
CA TYR A 205 -5.77 -8.99 -16.98
C TYR A 205 -4.81 -8.24 -16.08
N ILE A 206 -5.33 -7.41 -15.20
CA ILE A 206 -4.54 -6.65 -14.25
C ILE A 206 -5.14 -6.82 -12.86
N ASP A 207 -4.27 -6.96 -11.85
CA ASP A 207 -4.65 -7.26 -10.49
C ASP A 207 -3.63 -6.73 -9.48
N ASN A 208 -4.02 -6.69 -8.20
CA ASN A 208 -3.17 -6.25 -7.09
C ASN A 208 -2.49 -4.90 -7.37
N ILE A 209 -3.27 -3.94 -7.84
CA ILE A 209 -2.76 -2.59 -8.13
C ILE A 209 -2.60 -1.82 -6.83
N VAL A 210 -1.38 -1.42 -6.55
CA VAL A 210 -1.02 -0.59 -5.39
C VAL A 210 -0.28 0.65 -5.88
N LEU A 211 -0.66 1.80 -5.35
CA LEU A 211 0.09 3.04 -5.45
C LEU A 211 0.18 3.66 -4.06
N SER A 212 1.37 3.91 -3.58
CA SER A 212 1.59 4.45 -2.23
C SER A 212 2.68 5.48 -2.20
N GLU A 213 2.56 6.44 -1.29
CA GLU A 213 3.66 7.35 -0.99
C GLU A 213 4.75 6.61 -0.20
N LYS A 214 6.00 6.78 -0.61
CA LYS A 214 7.15 6.34 0.17
C LYS A 214 7.48 7.41 1.21
N VAL A 215 7.09 7.16 2.44
CA VAL A 215 7.55 7.97 3.56
C VAL A 215 9.03 7.65 3.80
N VAL A 216 9.91 8.55 3.38
CA VAL A 216 11.31 8.50 3.83
C VAL A 216 11.28 8.90 5.30
N GLU A 217 11.39 7.96 6.20
CA GLU A 217 11.68 8.29 7.59
C GLU A 217 13.02 9.04 7.63
N THR A 218 12.98 10.35 7.53
CA THR A 218 14.10 11.17 7.95
C THR A 218 14.19 10.99 9.46
N ARG A 219 15.05 10.11 9.91
CA ARG A 219 15.54 10.13 11.29
C ARG A 219 16.21 11.48 11.49
N ALA A 220 15.42 12.47 11.78
CA ALA A 220 15.91 13.70 12.34
C ALA A 220 16.47 13.33 13.72
N VAL A 221 17.77 13.13 13.80
CA VAL A 221 18.50 13.16 15.07
C VAL A 221 18.50 14.63 15.51
N THR A 222 17.35 15.14 15.87
CA THR A 222 17.27 16.34 16.66
C THR A 222 17.64 15.97 18.09
N ARG A 223 18.87 16.26 18.46
CA ARG A 223 19.23 16.45 19.88
C ARG A 223 18.49 17.68 20.41
N ALA A 224 17.20 17.53 20.62
CA ALA A 224 16.45 18.40 21.52
C ALA A 224 16.23 17.58 22.79
N SER A 225 16.22 18.26 23.92
CA SER A 225 15.90 17.73 25.25
C SER A 225 14.48 17.16 25.25
N GLY A 226 14.31 16.00 24.63
CA GLY A 226 13.07 15.25 24.57
C GLY A 226 12.99 14.21 25.71
N PRO A 227 11.84 13.60 25.92
CA PRO A 227 11.66 12.59 26.96
C PRO A 227 12.66 11.43 26.76
N THR A 228 13.10 10.85 27.87
CA THR A 228 13.94 9.65 27.83
C THR A 228 13.16 8.52 27.19
N ILE A 229 13.74 7.88 26.17
CA ILE A 229 13.15 6.69 25.54
C ILE A 229 13.63 5.46 26.31
N ILE A 230 12.69 4.67 26.79
CA ILE A 230 12.95 3.37 27.39
C ILE A 230 12.52 2.35 26.34
N GLU A 231 13.49 1.68 25.72
CA GLU A 231 13.22 0.58 24.80
C GLU A 231 13.39 -0.75 25.54
N LYS A 232 12.38 -1.59 25.48
CA LYS A 232 12.46 -2.96 26.00
C LYS A 232 12.05 -3.93 24.86
N THR A 233 12.84 -4.93 24.68
CA THR A 233 12.55 -6.10 23.83
C THR A 233 12.22 -7.28 24.73
N ASP A 234 11.21 -8.02 24.37
CA ASP A 234 10.89 -9.28 24.99
C ASP A 234 12.03 -10.27 24.64
N GLU A 235 12.96 -10.53 25.58
CA GLU A 235 13.89 -11.64 25.44
C GLU A 235 13.21 -12.88 26.05
N GLU A 236 13.14 -13.95 25.27
CA GLU A 236 12.62 -15.23 25.71
C GLU A 236 13.26 -15.66 27.03
N ASP A 237 12.48 -15.65 28.11
CA ASP A 237 12.84 -16.43 29.29
C ASP A 237 12.62 -17.91 29.00
N ARG A 238 13.72 -18.63 28.89
CA ARG A 238 13.77 -20.10 28.90
C ARG A 238 13.60 -20.63 30.31
#